data_ce15bc40dc7a151b6039a96e6bbe7860
#
_entry.id   ce15bc40dc7a151b6039a96e6bbe7860
#
_cell.length_a   1.000
_cell.length_b   1.000
_cell.length_c   1.000
_cell.angle_alpha   90.00
_cell.angle_beta   90.00
_cell.angle_gamma   90.00
#
_symmetry.space_group_name_H-M   'P 1'
#
loop_
_entity.id
_entity.type
_entity.pdbx_description
1 polymer ?
#
loop_
_entity_poly.entity_id
_entity_poly.type
_entity_poly.pdbx_seq_one_letter_code
_entity_poly.pdbx_strand_id
1 'polypeptide(L)'
;YSTTGENTLRKIQPFFADTNAGGIGVAHNGNLTNSISLRNKLVEDGAIFYTTSDTETIVQLIAKSKRPKTIDKIVDAIFQIQGGYALVMLTQNSLIGVRDPYGIRPLVIGKLGSSYVLASETCALDIIGAKFIRDVENGEIILIENNELKSIKPFPPKKVRPCVFEYIYLSLIHI
;
A
#
# COMPACT_ATOMS: atom_id res chain seq x y z
N TYR A 1 8.32 12.32 -4.63
CA TYR A 1 9.61 11.70 -4.99
C TYR A 1 9.33 10.37 -5.68
N SER A 2 9.49 10.35 -7.01
CA SER A 2 9.23 9.16 -7.82
C SER A 2 10.51 8.33 -7.95
N THR A 3 10.43 7.04 -7.65
CA THR A 3 11.55 6.09 -7.83
C THR A 3 11.55 5.44 -9.22
N THR A 4 10.47 5.62 -10.01
CA THR A 4 10.31 5.01 -11.33
C THR A 4 9.85 6.02 -12.38
N GLY A 5 10.65 6.20 -13.45
CA GLY A 5 10.33 6.99 -14.63
C GLY A 5 10.28 8.51 -14.39
N GLU A 6 9.80 9.28 -15.39
CA GLU A 6 9.73 10.73 -15.35
C GLU A 6 8.71 11.24 -14.32
N ASN A 7 9.03 12.38 -13.68
CA ASN A 7 8.13 13.07 -12.76
C ASN A 7 7.07 13.84 -13.55
N THR A 8 5.86 13.32 -13.62
CA THR A 8 4.71 13.99 -14.25
C THR A 8 3.57 14.13 -13.24
N LEU A 9 2.72 15.14 -13.43
CA LEU A 9 1.53 15.35 -12.58
C LEU A 9 0.62 14.12 -12.50
N ARG A 10 0.61 13.28 -13.54
CA ARG A 10 -0.20 12.05 -13.60
C ARG A 10 0.30 10.94 -12.66
N LYS A 11 1.51 11.07 -12.10
CA LYS A 11 2.10 10.09 -11.15
C LYS A 11 1.98 10.51 -9.69
N ILE A 12 1.31 11.63 -9.42
CA ILE A 12 1.09 12.10 -8.05
C ILE A 12 0.21 11.08 -7.32
N GLN A 13 0.60 10.77 -6.09
CA GLN A 13 -0.16 9.93 -5.18
C GLN A 13 -0.95 10.79 -4.18
N PRO A 14 -2.10 10.32 -3.67
CA PRO A 14 -2.69 9.01 -3.92
C PRO A 14 -3.24 8.86 -5.34
N PHE A 15 -3.06 7.67 -5.93
CA PHE A 15 -3.65 7.34 -7.22
C PHE A 15 -5.13 7.00 -7.02
N PHE A 16 -6.02 7.74 -7.66
CA PHE A 16 -7.46 7.53 -7.53
C PHE A 16 -8.03 6.83 -8.77
N ALA A 17 -8.94 5.90 -8.56
CA ALA A 17 -9.72 5.27 -9.62
C ALA A 17 -11.13 4.92 -9.15
N ASP A 18 -12.10 5.04 -10.07
CA ASP A 18 -13.44 4.49 -9.90
C ASP A 18 -13.47 3.06 -10.43
N THR A 19 -13.97 2.16 -9.60
CA THR A 19 -14.13 0.74 -9.93
C THR A 19 -15.59 0.33 -9.79
N ASN A 20 -15.92 -0.88 -10.25
CA ASN A 20 -17.27 -1.43 -10.03
C ASN A 20 -17.63 -1.65 -8.54
N ALA A 21 -16.65 -1.53 -7.65
CA ALA A 21 -16.83 -1.58 -6.18
C ALA A 21 -16.82 -0.19 -5.54
N GLY A 22 -16.83 0.89 -6.33
CA GLY A 22 -16.72 2.28 -5.91
C GLY A 22 -15.31 2.86 -6.07
N GLY A 23 -15.15 4.10 -5.63
CA GLY A 23 -13.87 4.81 -5.68
C GLY A 23 -12.84 4.23 -4.73
N ILE A 24 -11.59 4.16 -5.19
CA ILE A 24 -10.43 3.75 -4.39
C ILE A 24 -9.26 4.71 -4.63
N GLY A 25 -8.70 5.24 -3.55
CA GLY A 25 -7.43 5.98 -3.55
C GLY A 25 -6.32 5.08 -3.03
N VAL A 26 -5.17 5.05 -3.72
CA VAL A 26 -4.02 4.20 -3.36
C VAL A 26 -2.76 5.05 -3.26
N ALA A 27 -2.11 5.00 -2.11
CA ALA A 27 -0.76 5.52 -1.89
C ALA A 27 0.20 4.33 -1.71
N HIS A 28 1.34 4.39 -2.39
CA HIS A 28 2.33 3.31 -2.44
C HIS A 28 3.72 3.87 -2.10
N ASN A 29 4.32 3.34 -1.06
CA ASN A 29 5.72 3.54 -0.74
C ASN A 29 6.48 2.24 -1.05
N GLY A 30 7.34 2.27 -2.05
CA GLY A 30 8.10 1.10 -2.47
C GLY A 30 8.26 0.97 -3.97
N ASN A 31 8.59 -0.23 -4.42
CA ASN A 31 8.76 -0.56 -5.83
C ASN A 31 8.44 -2.04 -6.10
N LEU A 32 7.71 -2.30 -7.19
CA LEU A 32 7.38 -3.65 -7.63
C LEU A 32 8.42 -4.16 -8.62
N THR A 33 9.02 -5.31 -8.32
CA THR A 33 10.02 -5.94 -9.18
C THR A 33 9.41 -6.58 -10.44
N ASN A 34 8.12 -6.92 -10.41
CA ASN A 34 7.40 -7.54 -11.51
C ASN A 34 6.36 -6.60 -12.17
N SER A 35 6.42 -5.29 -11.94
CA SER A 35 5.43 -4.33 -12.45
C SER A 35 5.32 -4.35 -13.97
N ILE A 36 6.46 -4.44 -14.70
CA ILE A 36 6.48 -4.42 -16.17
C ILE A 36 5.78 -5.66 -16.74
N SER A 37 6.08 -6.86 -16.21
CA SER A 37 5.46 -8.10 -16.70
C SER A 37 3.96 -8.14 -16.40
N LEU A 38 3.55 -7.68 -15.23
CA LEU A 38 2.12 -7.56 -14.88
C LEU A 38 1.41 -6.55 -15.77
N ARG A 39 2.05 -5.39 -16.01
CA ARG A 39 1.50 -4.37 -16.91
C ARG A 39 1.27 -4.92 -18.31
N ASN A 40 2.28 -5.57 -18.91
CA ASN A 40 2.16 -6.14 -20.25
C ASN A 40 0.98 -7.13 -20.33
N LYS A 41 0.88 -8.03 -19.36
CA LYS A 41 -0.24 -8.97 -19.27
C LYS A 41 -1.60 -8.26 -19.14
N LEU A 42 -1.68 -7.22 -18.34
CA LEU A 42 -2.91 -6.44 -18.19
C LEU A 42 -3.30 -5.71 -19.48
N VAL A 43 -2.33 -5.18 -20.23
CA VAL A 43 -2.56 -4.54 -21.53
C VAL A 43 -3.04 -5.57 -22.56
N GLU A 44 -2.44 -6.76 -22.63
CA GLU A 44 -2.92 -7.88 -23.47
C GLU A 44 -4.36 -8.26 -23.15
N ASP A 45 -4.75 -8.15 -21.86
CA ASP A 45 -6.11 -8.40 -21.39
C ASP A 45 -7.05 -7.16 -21.57
N GLY A 46 -6.58 -6.10 -22.25
CA GLY A 46 -7.38 -4.92 -22.59
C GLY A 46 -7.34 -3.78 -21.56
N ALA A 47 -6.48 -3.81 -20.55
CA ALA A 47 -6.34 -2.71 -19.61
C ALA A 47 -5.69 -1.47 -20.27
N ILE A 48 -6.20 -0.29 -19.94
CA ILE A 48 -5.66 0.99 -20.41
C ILE A 48 -4.90 1.64 -19.26
N PHE A 49 -3.67 2.07 -19.54
CA PHE A 49 -2.81 2.75 -18.59
C PHE A 49 -2.57 4.21 -19.00
N TYR A 50 -2.61 5.10 -18.03
CA TYR A 50 -2.37 6.53 -18.21
C TYR A 50 -0.96 6.96 -17.76
N THR A 51 -0.29 6.12 -16.94
CA THR A 51 1.04 6.40 -16.40
C THR A 51 1.96 5.19 -16.53
N THR A 52 3.22 5.37 -16.17
CA THR A 52 4.18 4.28 -16.04
C THR A 52 4.37 3.86 -14.57
N SER A 53 3.52 4.35 -13.66
CA SER A 53 3.59 4.03 -12.23
C SER A 53 3.20 2.58 -11.97
N ASP A 54 3.94 1.91 -11.11
CA ASP A 54 3.60 0.58 -10.60
C ASP A 54 2.33 0.60 -9.71
N THR A 55 2.03 1.73 -9.09
CA THR A 55 0.78 1.95 -8.35
C THR A 55 -0.46 1.76 -9.24
N GLU A 56 -0.40 2.23 -10.49
CA GLU A 56 -1.49 2.03 -11.45
C GLU A 56 -1.68 0.53 -11.78
N THR A 57 -0.59 -0.24 -11.83
CA THR A 57 -0.68 -1.71 -11.99
C THR A 57 -1.45 -2.35 -10.84
N ILE A 58 -1.20 -1.90 -9.59
CA ILE A 58 -1.95 -2.39 -8.41
C ILE A 58 -3.45 -2.09 -8.57
N VAL A 59 -3.79 -0.86 -8.94
CA VAL A 59 -5.19 -0.45 -9.13
C VAL A 59 -5.88 -1.27 -10.22
N GLN A 60 -5.21 -1.52 -11.35
CA GLN A 60 -5.74 -2.36 -12.42
C GLN A 60 -5.97 -3.82 -12.00
N LEU A 61 -5.06 -4.38 -11.18
CA LEU A 61 -5.23 -5.72 -10.61
C LEU A 61 -6.46 -5.79 -9.70
N ILE A 62 -6.66 -4.79 -8.84
CA ILE A 62 -7.84 -4.68 -7.97
C ILE A 62 -9.12 -4.57 -8.80
N ALA A 63 -9.13 -3.71 -9.82
CA ALA A 63 -10.29 -3.50 -10.69
C ALA A 63 -10.66 -4.77 -11.49
N LYS A 64 -9.66 -5.55 -11.92
CA LYS A 64 -9.84 -6.79 -12.68
C LYS A 64 -10.39 -7.94 -11.85
N SER A 65 -10.15 -7.96 -10.53
CA SER A 65 -10.62 -9.04 -9.66
C SER A 65 -12.15 -9.13 -9.67
N LYS A 66 -12.65 -10.36 -9.85
CA LYS A 66 -14.09 -10.68 -9.88
C LYS A 66 -14.68 -10.95 -8.49
N ARG A 67 -13.89 -10.78 -7.43
CA ARG A 67 -14.36 -10.98 -6.05
C ARG A 67 -15.45 -9.97 -5.69
N PRO A 68 -16.44 -10.35 -4.87
CA PRO A 68 -17.54 -9.45 -4.51
C PRO A 68 -17.11 -8.34 -3.53
N LYS A 69 -16.19 -8.64 -2.61
CA LYS A 69 -15.75 -7.70 -1.57
C LYS A 69 -14.46 -7.00 -1.98
N THR A 70 -14.35 -5.70 -1.72
CA THR A 70 -13.15 -4.90 -2.01
C THR A 70 -11.90 -5.48 -1.34
N ILE A 71 -12.00 -5.93 -0.10
CA ILE A 71 -10.86 -6.53 0.60
C ILE A 71 -10.35 -7.80 -0.10
N ASP A 72 -11.25 -8.65 -0.62
CA ASP A 72 -10.85 -9.87 -1.34
C ASP A 72 -10.20 -9.53 -2.69
N LYS A 73 -10.63 -8.44 -3.36
CA LYS A 73 -10.00 -7.92 -4.58
C LYS A 73 -8.58 -7.44 -4.30
N ILE A 74 -8.37 -6.76 -3.17
CA ILE A 74 -7.05 -6.32 -2.71
C ILE A 74 -6.17 -7.54 -2.43
N VAL A 75 -6.69 -8.55 -1.74
CA VAL A 75 -5.97 -9.83 -1.51
C VAL A 75 -5.55 -10.49 -2.82
N ASP A 76 -6.45 -10.58 -3.81
CA ASP A 76 -6.12 -11.13 -5.13
C ASP A 76 -5.00 -10.32 -5.83
N ALA A 77 -5.01 -9.00 -5.69
CA ALA A 77 -3.99 -8.13 -6.28
C ALA A 77 -2.62 -8.31 -5.60
N ILE A 78 -2.57 -8.30 -4.25
CA ILE A 78 -1.30 -8.41 -3.52
C ILE A 78 -0.65 -9.78 -3.66
N PHE A 79 -1.38 -10.84 -3.95
CA PHE A 79 -0.79 -12.15 -4.29
C PHE A 79 -0.05 -12.16 -5.62
N GLN A 80 -0.34 -11.23 -6.53
CA GLN A 80 0.29 -11.15 -7.85
C GLN A 80 1.51 -10.24 -7.86
N ILE A 81 1.58 -9.24 -6.99
CA ILE A 81 2.69 -8.29 -6.94
C ILE A 81 3.89 -8.84 -6.16
N GLN A 82 5.09 -8.44 -6.60
CA GLN A 82 6.36 -8.80 -5.98
C GLN A 82 7.20 -7.54 -5.77
N GLY A 83 7.90 -7.47 -4.65
CA GLY A 83 8.77 -6.34 -4.31
C GLY A 83 8.65 -5.93 -2.86
N GLY A 84 9.22 -4.78 -2.52
CA GLY A 84 9.04 -4.13 -1.23
C GLY A 84 7.99 -3.05 -1.34
N TYR A 85 6.93 -3.15 -0.55
CA TYR A 85 5.85 -2.18 -0.58
C TYR A 85 5.16 -1.98 0.77
N ALA A 86 4.77 -0.74 1.02
CA ALA A 86 3.76 -0.38 2.00
C ALA A 86 2.65 0.38 1.25
N LEU A 87 1.42 -0.11 1.35
CA LEU A 87 0.26 0.48 0.68
C LEU A 87 -0.70 1.04 1.71
N VAL A 88 -1.21 2.23 1.44
CA VAL A 88 -2.36 2.80 2.14
C VAL A 88 -3.46 3.05 1.12
N MET A 89 -4.63 2.52 1.38
CA MET A 89 -5.76 2.62 0.48
C MET A 89 -6.96 3.20 1.22
N LEU A 90 -7.68 4.07 0.55
CA LEU A 90 -8.92 4.67 1.05
C LEU A 90 -10.05 4.33 0.09
N THR A 91 -11.12 3.78 0.64
CA THR A 91 -12.39 3.55 -0.04
C THR A 91 -13.49 4.42 0.58
N GLN A 92 -14.71 4.30 0.11
CA GLN A 92 -15.83 5.05 0.69
C GLN A 92 -16.01 4.78 2.20
N ASN A 93 -15.75 3.55 2.66
CA ASN A 93 -16.08 3.11 4.03
C ASN A 93 -14.88 2.53 4.80
N SER A 94 -13.71 2.42 4.17
CA SER A 94 -12.57 1.71 4.78
C SER A 94 -11.27 2.44 4.55
N LEU A 95 -10.40 2.42 5.57
CA LEU A 95 -8.98 2.71 5.47
C LEU A 95 -8.23 1.38 5.57
N ILE A 96 -7.36 1.10 4.59
CA ILE A 96 -6.67 -0.18 4.47
C ILE A 96 -5.18 0.05 4.39
N GLY A 97 -4.42 -0.67 5.22
CA GLY A 97 -2.96 -0.71 5.18
C GLY A 97 -2.47 -2.09 4.77
N VAL A 98 -1.45 -2.17 3.92
CA VAL A 98 -0.83 -3.44 3.52
C VAL A 98 0.67 -3.31 3.60
N ARG A 99 1.33 -4.24 4.28
CA ARG A 99 2.78 -4.33 4.34
C ARG A 99 3.27 -5.57 3.59
N ASP A 100 4.37 -5.43 2.84
CA ASP A 100 4.93 -6.54 2.07
C ASP A 100 5.32 -7.74 2.96
N PRO A 101 5.30 -8.98 2.42
CA PRO A 101 5.54 -10.19 3.21
C PRO A 101 6.95 -10.33 3.80
N TYR A 102 7.93 -9.56 3.30
CA TYR A 102 9.31 -9.55 3.81
C TYR A 102 9.56 -8.40 4.80
N GLY A 103 8.61 -7.45 4.91
CA GLY A 103 8.73 -6.27 5.74
C GLY A 103 9.84 -5.33 5.27
N ILE A 104 10.05 -5.23 3.94
CA ILE A 104 11.05 -4.35 3.34
C ILE A 104 10.71 -2.90 3.60
N ARG A 105 9.42 -2.52 3.40
CA ARG A 105 8.96 -1.15 3.65
C ARG A 105 8.25 -1.06 5.00
N PRO A 106 8.45 0.03 5.77
CA PRO A 106 7.79 0.23 7.04
C PRO A 106 6.34 0.67 6.86
N LEU A 107 5.50 0.30 7.82
CA LEU A 107 4.14 0.79 7.98
C LEU A 107 3.77 0.67 9.45
N VAL A 108 3.28 1.76 10.04
CA VAL A 108 2.93 1.83 11.46
C VAL A 108 1.46 2.22 11.64
N ILE A 109 0.91 1.82 12.78
CA ILE A 109 -0.44 2.17 13.22
C ILE A 109 -0.33 3.13 14.39
N GLY A 110 -1.03 4.25 14.30
CA GLY A 110 -1.23 5.20 15.38
C GLY A 110 -2.69 5.43 15.70
N LYS A 111 -2.95 6.21 16.74
CA LYS A 111 -4.27 6.66 17.15
C LYS A 111 -4.26 8.14 17.48
N LEU A 112 -5.12 8.89 16.81
CA LEU A 112 -5.37 10.31 17.06
C LEU A 112 -6.78 10.48 17.64
N GLY A 113 -6.86 10.74 18.94
CA GLY A 113 -8.17 10.69 19.65
C GLY A 113 -8.78 9.29 19.56
N SER A 114 -9.96 9.16 18.96
CA SER A 114 -10.62 7.88 18.69
C SER A 114 -10.26 7.24 17.34
N SER A 115 -9.65 8.00 16.41
CA SER A 115 -9.42 7.58 15.03
C SER A 115 -8.07 6.90 14.84
N TYR A 116 -8.02 5.88 13.97
CA TYR A 116 -6.78 5.24 13.57
C TYR A 116 -6.06 6.04 12.47
N VAL A 117 -4.73 5.98 12.50
CA VAL A 117 -3.83 6.59 11.52
C VAL A 117 -2.84 5.54 11.03
N LEU A 118 -2.58 5.54 9.73
CA LEU A 118 -1.51 4.75 9.11
C LEU A 118 -0.43 5.69 8.59
N ALA A 119 0.82 5.38 8.88
CA ALA A 119 1.97 6.15 8.41
C ALA A 119 3.15 5.22 8.11
N SER A 120 4.13 5.68 7.34
CA SER A 120 5.37 4.93 7.12
C SER A 120 6.25 4.93 8.38
N GLU A 121 6.18 6.00 9.19
CA GLU A 121 7.13 6.25 10.28
C GLU A 121 6.44 6.85 11.51
N THR A 122 7.03 6.62 12.68
CA THR A 122 6.52 7.17 13.95
C THR A 122 6.64 8.68 14.03
N CYS A 123 7.66 9.30 13.40
CA CYS A 123 7.81 10.76 13.37
C CYS A 123 6.60 11.46 12.74
N ALA A 124 5.95 10.83 11.75
CA ALA A 124 4.71 11.35 11.17
C ALA A 124 3.56 11.35 12.17
N LEU A 125 3.52 10.36 13.07
CA LEU A 125 2.53 10.30 14.17
C LEU A 125 2.80 11.40 15.21
N ASP A 126 4.08 11.61 15.56
CA ASP A 126 4.49 12.62 16.54
C ASP A 126 4.11 14.04 16.07
N ILE A 127 4.33 14.35 14.78
CA ILE A 127 4.00 15.66 14.19
C ILE A 127 2.51 16.00 14.36
N ILE A 128 1.63 15.01 14.21
CA ILE A 128 0.18 15.22 14.33
C ILE A 128 -0.37 14.97 15.74
N GLY A 129 0.50 14.61 16.70
CA GLY A 129 0.10 14.28 18.07
C GLY A 129 -0.65 12.94 18.19
N ALA A 130 -0.47 12.02 17.26
CA ALA A 130 -1.04 10.68 17.33
C ALA A 130 -0.17 9.76 18.19
N LYS A 131 -0.81 8.87 18.94
CA LYS A 131 -0.10 7.86 19.75
C LYS A 131 0.23 6.65 18.89
N PHE A 132 1.50 6.22 18.90
CA PHE A 132 1.93 4.97 18.29
C PHE A 132 1.26 3.77 18.99
N ILE A 133 0.77 2.81 18.22
CA ILE A 133 0.19 1.56 18.72
C ILE A 133 1.16 0.43 18.47
N ARG A 134 1.49 0.16 17.20
CA ARG A 134 2.43 -0.89 16.78
C ARG A 134 2.80 -0.77 15.32
N ASP A 135 3.82 -1.49 14.93
CA ASP A 135 4.09 -1.76 13.51
C ASP A 135 3.00 -2.66 12.90
N VAL A 136 2.76 -2.50 11.61
CA VAL A 136 2.05 -3.48 10.80
C VAL A 136 3.00 -4.66 10.58
N GLU A 137 2.55 -5.88 10.84
CA GLU A 137 3.38 -7.06 10.68
C GLU A 137 3.67 -7.36 9.20
N ASN A 138 4.70 -8.15 8.94
CA ASN A 138 5.06 -8.55 7.58
C ASN A 138 3.95 -9.38 6.92
N GLY A 139 3.50 -8.95 5.74
CA GLY A 139 2.41 -9.60 5.02
C GLY A 139 1.03 -9.39 5.65
N GLU A 140 0.92 -8.45 6.59
CA GLU A 140 -0.35 -8.11 7.23
C GLU A 140 -1.13 -7.08 6.42
N ILE A 141 -2.43 -7.26 6.38
CA ILE A 141 -3.41 -6.27 5.94
C ILE A 141 -4.15 -5.75 7.16
N ILE A 142 -4.18 -4.44 7.33
CA ILE A 142 -5.00 -3.74 8.30
C ILE A 142 -6.25 -3.24 7.58
N LEU A 143 -7.41 -3.61 8.09
CA LEU A 143 -8.70 -3.09 7.64
C LEU A 143 -9.34 -2.30 8.77
N ILE A 144 -9.61 -1.02 8.53
CA ILE A 144 -10.27 -0.13 9.47
C ILE A 144 -11.61 0.29 8.88
N GLU A 145 -12.68 -0.15 9.52
CA GLU A 145 -14.09 0.15 9.16
C GLU A 145 -14.87 0.48 10.42
N ASN A 146 -15.71 1.52 10.37
CA ASN A 146 -16.51 1.95 11.52
C ASN A 146 -15.70 2.13 12.81
N ASN A 147 -14.45 2.60 12.68
CA ASN A 147 -13.50 2.74 13.78
C ASN A 147 -13.10 1.42 14.47
N GLU A 148 -13.30 0.30 13.82
CA GLU A 148 -12.81 -1.02 14.22
C GLU A 148 -11.61 -1.42 13.37
N LEU A 149 -10.55 -1.91 14.01
CA LEU A 149 -9.36 -2.42 13.35
C LEU A 149 -9.39 -3.94 13.29
N LYS A 150 -9.28 -4.48 12.08
CA LYS A 150 -9.15 -5.92 11.81
C LYS A 150 -7.81 -6.21 11.16
N SER A 151 -7.14 -7.27 11.60
CA SER A 151 -5.88 -7.78 11.04
C SER A 151 -6.16 -9.02 10.20
N ILE A 152 -5.62 -9.05 8.98
CA ILE A 152 -5.74 -10.17 8.04
C ILE A 152 -4.33 -10.56 7.61
N LYS A 153 -3.97 -11.83 7.73
CA LYS A 153 -2.64 -12.35 7.35
C LYS A 153 -2.78 -13.40 6.24
N PRO A 154 -2.91 -12.98 4.98
CA PRO A 154 -3.16 -13.90 3.87
C PRO A 154 -1.92 -14.68 3.44
N PHE A 155 -0.72 -14.19 3.78
CA PHE A 155 0.54 -14.82 3.38
C PHE A 155 1.06 -15.79 4.46
N PRO A 156 1.71 -16.88 4.04
CA PRO A 156 2.49 -17.68 4.97
C PRO A 156 3.66 -16.84 5.51
N PRO A 157 4.12 -17.11 6.76
CA PRO A 157 5.26 -16.41 7.34
C PRO A 157 6.50 -16.47 6.43
N LYS A 158 7.16 -15.33 6.20
CA LYS A 158 8.41 -15.23 5.45
C LYS A 158 9.54 -14.68 6.32
N LYS A 159 10.77 -15.00 5.95
CA LYS A 159 11.96 -14.44 6.62
C LYS A 159 11.97 -12.93 6.42
N VAL A 160 12.07 -12.19 7.51
CA VAL A 160 12.18 -10.72 7.53
C VAL A 160 13.41 -10.27 6.75
N ARG A 161 13.26 -9.25 5.90
CA ARG A 161 14.33 -8.65 5.09
C ARG A 161 14.16 -7.13 5.07
N PRO A 162 14.39 -6.44 6.20
CA PRO A 162 14.24 -4.99 6.25
C PRO A 162 15.26 -4.32 5.32
N CYS A 163 14.88 -3.19 4.74
CA CYS A 163 15.77 -2.40 3.92
C CYS A 163 16.75 -1.64 4.82
N VAL A 164 18.02 -2.01 4.78
CA VAL A 164 19.06 -1.36 5.59
C VAL A 164 19.20 0.14 5.29
N PHE A 165 18.91 0.57 4.06
CA PHE A 165 18.95 1.98 3.68
C PHE A 165 17.89 2.82 4.40
N GLU A 166 16.75 2.25 4.76
CA GLU A 166 15.75 2.97 5.54
C GLU A 166 16.26 3.33 6.93
N TYR A 167 16.98 2.43 7.59
CA TYR A 167 17.63 2.73 8.87
C TYR A 167 18.64 3.86 8.74
N ILE A 168 19.34 3.96 7.62
CA ILE A 168 20.33 5.03 7.38
C ILE A 168 19.62 6.36 7.12
N TYR A 169 18.61 6.40 6.26
CA TYR A 169 17.88 7.62 5.95
C TYR A 169 17.08 8.14 7.13
N LEU A 170 16.43 7.25 7.87
CA LEU A 170 15.60 7.61 9.02
C LEU A 170 16.45 8.01 10.23
N SER A 171 17.63 7.38 10.43
CA SER A 171 18.55 7.78 11.51
C SER A 171 19.12 9.18 11.32
N LEU A 172 19.30 9.65 10.09
CA LEU A 172 19.80 11.00 9.79
C LEU A 172 18.73 12.09 10.00
N ILE A 173 17.46 11.71 10.06
CA ILE A 173 16.35 12.64 10.34
C ILE A 173 16.16 12.84 11.84
N HIS A 174 16.69 11.94 12.67
CA HIS A 174 16.56 11.97 14.12
C HIS A 174 17.81 12.52 14.87
N ILE A 175 18.77 13.10 14.15
CA ILE A 175 19.96 13.75 14.74
C ILE A 175 19.73 15.26 14.86
#